data_cdf9958ca6465cc5b6dc4ec59f6fee7c
#
_entry.id   cdf9958ca6465cc5b6dc4ec59f6fee7c
#
_cell.length_a   1.000
_cell.length_b   1.000
_cell.length_c   1.000
_cell.angle_alpha   90.00
_cell.angle_beta   90.00
_cell.angle_gamma   90.00
#
_symmetry.space_group_name_H-M   'P 1'
#
loop_
_entity.id
_entity.type
_entity.pdbx_description
1 polymer ?
#
loop_
_entity_poly.entity_id
_entity_poly.type
_entity_poly.pdbx_seq_one_letter_code
_entity_poly.pdbx_strand_id
1 'polypeptide(L)'
;MGGVSGTADNTKIFGDMIPDWAKELNCSITVCDKDGVIVYQNDRAVEQYRKRGDLIGRNLFDCHNEKSAAIIRNLLATGGTNSYTIEKNGVHKMIFQSAWKENGFVAGLCEISMI
;
A
#
# COMPACT_ATOMS: atom_id res chain seq x y z
N MET A 1 -9.89 -15.13 17.40
CA MET A 1 -10.24 -14.79 17.07
C MET A 1 -10.85 -14.69 16.49
N GLY A 2 -10.96 -14.61 16.10
CA GLY A 2 -11.46 -14.36 15.62
C GLY A 2 -11.91 -14.12 14.94
N GLY A 3 -11.98 -14.19 14.70
CA GLY A 3 -12.36 -13.96 14.07
C GLY A 3 -12.87 -13.59 13.25
N VAL A 4 -12.84 -13.53 12.98
CA VAL A 4 -13.30 -12.98 12.31
C VAL A 4 -13.60 -13.23 11.23
N SER A 5 -13.86 -13.67 10.91
CA SER A 5 -14.20 -13.93 9.98
C SER A 5 -14.13 -13.29 9.08
N GLY A 6 -13.75 -12.99 9.09
CA GLY A 6 -13.47 -12.33 8.29
C GLY A 6 -13.68 -12.06 7.13
N THR A 7 -13.94 -12.12 6.99
CA THR A 7 -14.14 -12.04 5.82
C THR A 7 -14.49 -10.89 5.36
N ALA A 8 -15.18 -10.32 5.92
CA ALA A 8 -15.75 -9.31 5.30
C ALA A 8 -15.00 -8.08 5.21
N ASP A 9 -14.43 -7.58 6.17
CA ASP A 9 -13.77 -6.28 6.18
C ASP A 9 -12.31 -6.42 6.54
N ASN A 10 -11.51 -6.75 5.54
CA ASN A 10 -10.09 -6.89 5.73
C ASN A 10 -9.42 -5.60 6.16
N THR A 11 -9.95 -4.47 5.76
CA THR A 11 -9.35 -3.18 6.12
C THR A 11 -9.39 -2.96 7.62
N LYS A 12 -10.50 -3.33 8.24
CA LYS A 12 -10.65 -3.16 9.67
C LYS A 12 -9.76 -4.12 10.46
N ILE A 13 -9.74 -5.38 10.04
CA ILE A 13 -8.89 -6.38 10.68
C ILE A 13 -7.42 -5.98 10.57
N PHE A 14 -7.01 -5.54 9.40
CA PHE A 14 -5.65 -5.13 9.15
C PHE A 14 -5.26 -3.97 10.07
N GLY A 15 -6.11 -2.96 10.17
CA GLY A 15 -5.83 -1.79 10.98
C GLY A 15 -5.66 -2.11 12.46
N ASP A 16 -6.45 -3.07 12.98
CA ASP A 16 -6.39 -3.44 14.37
C ASP A 16 -5.13 -4.23 14.73
N MET A 17 -4.46 -4.79 13.74
CA MET A 17 -3.30 -5.66 13.95
C MET A 17 -1.96 -5.01 13.64
N ILE A 18 -1.97 -3.76 13.23
CA ILE A 18 -0.74 -3.09 12.85
C ILE A 18 0.05 -2.62 14.08
N PRO A 19 1.31 -2.99 14.20
CA PRO A 19 2.13 -2.52 15.30
C PRO A 19 2.49 -1.05 15.18
N ASP A 20 2.80 -0.42 16.29
CA ASP A 20 3.10 1.01 16.33
C ASP A 20 4.28 1.39 15.44
N TRP A 21 5.27 0.52 15.29
CA TRP A 21 6.42 0.85 14.46
C TRP A 21 6.03 1.03 12.99
N ALA A 22 5.00 0.34 12.53
CA ALA A 22 4.50 0.52 11.16
C ALA A 22 3.58 1.73 11.09
N LYS A 23 2.68 1.86 12.07
CA LYS A 23 1.70 2.94 12.09
C LYS A 23 2.36 4.31 12.16
N GLU A 24 3.41 4.44 12.95
CA GLU A 24 4.05 5.74 13.22
C GLU A 24 5.40 5.91 12.56
N LEU A 25 5.78 4.99 11.68
CA LEU A 25 7.05 5.10 10.97
C LEU A 25 7.11 6.39 10.13
N ASN A 26 8.26 7.03 10.14
CA ASN A 26 8.42 8.30 9.41
C ASN A 26 8.69 8.08 7.92
N CYS A 27 7.86 7.28 7.32
CA CYS A 27 7.76 7.15 5.87
C CYS A 27 6.35 6.68 5.56
N SER A 28 5.90 6.92 4.34
CA SER A 28 4.55 6.58 3.94
C SER A 28 4.45 5.10 3.60
N ILE A 29 3.49 4.39 4.17
CA ILE A 29 3.22 2.98 3.86
C ILE A 29 1.77 2.86 3.42
N THR A 30 1.56 2.37 2.20
CA THR A 30 0.23 2.08 1.67
C THR A 30 0.21 0.63 1.22
N VAL A 31 -0.78 -0.12 1.67
CA VAL A 31 -0.89 -1.55 1.37
C VAL A 31 -2.22 -1.81 0.68
N CYS A 32 -2.18 -2.58 -0.41
CA CYS A 32 -3.40 -3.02 -1.07
C CYS A 32 -3.45 -4.55 -1.09
N ASP A 33 -4.66 -5.07 -1.35
CA ASP A 33 -4.82 -6.50 -1.58
C ASP A 33 -4.49 -6.84 -3.03
N LYS A 34 -4.67 -8.10 -3.41
CA LYS A 34 -4.33 -8.57 -4.75
C LYS A 34 -5.19 -7.95 -5.86
N ASP A 35 -6.34 -7.38 -5.50
CA ASP A 35 -7.22 -6.72 -6.46
C ASP A 35 -6.97 -5.22 -6.53
N GLY A 36 -5.97 -4.74 -5.78
CA GLY A 36 -5.61 -3.33 -5.76
C GLY A 36 -6.38 -2.49 -4.77
N VAL A 37 -7.24 -3.11 -3.96
CA VAL A 37 -8.03 -2.37 -2.97
C VAL A 37 -7.13 -2.01 -1.79
N ILE A 38 -7.07 -0.72 -1.46
CA ILE A 38 -6.23 -0.24 -0.36
C ILE A 38 -6.82 -0.70 0.96
N VAL A 39 -6.03 -1.46 1.73
CA VAL A 39 -6.45 -2.03 2.99
C VAL A 39 -5.78 -1.37 4.19
N TYR A 40 -4.70 -0.66 3.99
CA TYR A 40 -4.00 0.00 5.08
C TYR A 40 -3.18 1.18 4.59
N GLN A 41 -3.15 2.23 5.40
CA GLN A 41 -2.22 3.34 5.25
C GLN A 41 -1.76 3.74 6.65
N ASN A 42 -0.44 3.90 6.82
CA ASN A 42 0.04 4.38 8.11
C ASN A 42 -0.20 5.89 8.24
N ASP A 43 0.13 6.45 9.41
CA ASP A 43 -0.15 7.87 9.68
C ASP A 43 0.48 8.80 8.66
N ARG A 44 1.70 8.49 8.24
CA ARG A 44 2.42 9.32 7.26
C ARG A 44 1.75 9.28 5.89
N ALA A 45 1.25 8.11 5.48
CA ALA A 45 0.54 7.97 4.21
C ALA A 45 -0.77 8.73 4.23
N VAL A 46 -1.51 8.65 5.32
CA VAL A 46 -2.77 9.38 5.46
C VAL A 46 -2.52 10.87 5.33
N GLU A 47 -1.48 11.39 5.97
CA GLU A 47 -1.14 12.80 5.87
C GLU A 47 -0.73 13.20 4.45
N GLN A 48 0.06 12.36 3.81
CA GLN A 48 0.54 12.63 2.45
C GLN A 48 -0.60 12.78 1.45
N TYR A 49 -1.65 11.97 1.62
CA TYR A 49 -2.78 11.96 0.69
C TYR A 49 -4.03 12.61 1.24
N ARG A 50 -3.93 13.39 2.31
CA ARG A 50 -5.12 13.93 2.97
C ARG A 50 -6.04 14.75 2.06
N LYS A 51 -5.49 15.36 1.02
CA LYS A 51 -6.31 16.14 0.08
C LYS A 51 -7.25 15.26 -0.73
N ARG A 52 -6.97 13.98 -0.82
CA ARG A 52 -7.80 13.03 -1.53
C ARG A 52 -8.84 12.36 -0.62
N GLY A 53 -8.79 12.67 0.68
CA GLY A 53 -9.68 12.06 1.66
C GLY A 53 -9.24 10.66 2.05
N ASP A 54 -10.16 9.89 2.59
CA ASP A 54 -9.87 8.52 3.03
C ASP A 54 -9.73 7.60 1.83
N LEU A 55 -8.57 6.99 1.68
CA LEU A 55 -8.30 6.10 0.55
C LEU A 55 -8.52 4.62 0.89
N ILE A 56 -8.76 4.27 2.15
CA ILE A 56 -9.02 2.88 2.54
C ILE A 56 -10.28 2.41 1.81
N GLY A 57 -10.17 1.25 1.15
CA GLY A 57 -11.27 0.69 0.37
C GLY A 57 -11.30 1.15 -1.07
N ARG A 58 -10.49 2.14 -1.44
CA ARG A 58 -10.42 2.61 -2.81
C ARG A 58 -9.37 1.82 -3.57
N ASN A 59 -9.45 1.85 -4.89
CA ASN A 59 -8.55 1.05 -5.70
C ASN A 59 -7.27 1.82 -6.04
N LEU A 60 -6.14 1.20 -5.75
CA LEU A 60 -4.83 1.79 -5.99
C LEU A 60 -4.63 2.16 -7.48
N PHE A 61 -5.20 1.39 -8.39
CA PHE A 61 -5.08 1.66 -9.81
C PHE A 61 -5.72 2.99 -10.21
N ASP A 62 -6.70 3.46 -9.47
CA ASP A 62 -7.34 4.74 -9.75
C ASP A 62 -6.44 5.92 -9.42
N CYS A 63 -5.36 5.68 -8.68
CA CYS A 63 -4.42 6.71 -8.28
C CYS A 63 -3.17 6.74 -9.16
N HIS A 64 -3.12 5.87 -10.18
CA HIS A 64 -1.93 5.70 -11.00
C HIS A 64 -2.28 5.80 -12.48
N ASN A 65 -1.31 6.28 -13.29
CA ASN A 65 -1.49 6.29 -14.72
C ASN A 65 -1.32 4.86 -15.27
N GLU A 66 -1.58 4.69 -16.56
CA GLU A 66 -1.55 3.38 -17.20
C GLU A 66 -0.20 2.68 -17.06
N LYS A 67 0.88 3.41 -17.21
CA LYS A 67 2.23 2.84 -17.11
C LYS A 67 2.51 2.35 -15.70
N SER A 68 2.18 3.15 -14.70
CA SER A 68 2.38 2.76 -13.30
C SER A 68 1.46 1.61 -12.92
N ALA A 69 0.24 1.61 -13.40
CA ALA A 69 -0.70 0.52 -13.14
C ALA A 69 -0.20 -0.80 -13.72
N ALA A 70 0.41 -0.77 -14.91
CA ALA A 70 0.97 -1.97 -15.53
C ALA A 70 2.10 -2.56 -14.68
N ILE A 71 2.96 -1.70 -14.12
CA ILE A 71 4.02 -2.15 -13.22
C ILE A 71 3.44 -2.85 -12.00
N ILE A 72 2.43 -2.25 -11.39
CA ILE A 72 1.79 -2.81 -10.20
C ILE A 72 1.16 -4.16 -10.52
N ARG A 73 0.46 -4.27 -11.65
CA ARG A 73 -0.13 -5.55 -12.06
C ARG A 73 0.94 -6.62 -12.23
N ASN A 74 2.08 -6.25 -12.80
CA ASN A 74 3.18 -7.20 -12.97
C ASN A 74 3.73 -7.67 -11.62
N LEU A 75 3.89 -6.76 -10.66
CA LEU A 75 4.37 -7.13 -9.33
C LEU A 75 3.39 -8.06 -8.62
N LEU A 76 2.10 -7.80 -8.77
CA LEU A 76 1.07 -8.67 -8.18
C LEU A 76 1.09 -10.06 -8.83
N ALA A 77 1.40 -10.13 -10.12
CA ALA A 77 1.44 -11.41 -10.84
C ALA A 77 2.71 -12.20 -10.51
N THR A 78 3.84 -11.53 -10.34
CA THR A 78 5.13 -12.19 -10.18
C THR A 78 5.60 -12.32 -8.75
N GLY A 79 5.07 -11.52 -7.85
CA GLY A 79 5.54 -11.48 -6.45
C GLY A 79 6.85 -10.73 -6.30
N GLY A 80 7.16 -9.83 -7.22
CA GLY A 80 8.44 -9.13 -7.24
C GLY A 80 8.44 -7.80 -6.52
N THR A 81 9.51 -7.04 -6.77
CA THR A 81 9.70 -5.71 -6.19
C THR A 81 10.10 -4.72 -7.28
N ASN A 82 9.92 -3.44 -6.98
CA ASN A 82 10.30 -2.35 -7.87
C ASN A 82 10.71 -1.16 -7.02
N SER A 83 11.70 -0.41 -7.46
CA SER A 83 12.08 0.80 -6.74
C SER A 83 12.50 1.87 -7.75
N TYR A 84 12.21 3.12 -7.41
CA TYR A 84 12.58 4.24 -8.25
C TYR A 84 12.58 5.52 -7.40
N THR A 85 13.23 6.54 -7.96
CA THR A 85 13.29 7.85 -7.32
C THR A 85 12.64 8.85 -8.24
N ILE A 86 11.85 9.76 -7.66
CA ILE A 86 11.30 10.88 -8.40
C ILE A 86 11.75 12.16 -7.75
N GLU A 87 11.82 13.22 -8.55
CA GLU A 87 12.12 14.55 -8.06
C GLU A 87 10.98 15.46 -8.47
N LYS A 88 10.43 16.20 -7.51
CA LYS A 88 9.34 17.12 -7.79
C LYS A 88 9.54 18.35 -6.93
N ASN A 89 9.63 19.52 -7.59
CA ASN A 89 9.81 20.81 -6.91
C ASN A 89 11.02 20.79 -5.96
N GLY A 90 12.13 20.17 -6.41
CA GLY A 90 13.34 20.09 -5.60
C GLY A 90 13.32 19.06 -4.49
N VAL A 91 12.23 18.32 -4.34
CA VAL A 91 12.12 17.28 -3.33
C VAL A 91 12.35 15.92 -3.99
N HIS A 92 13.30 15.17 -3.45
CA HIS A 92 13.59 13.81 -3.89
C HIS A 92 12.77 12.83 -3.09
N LYS A 93 12.11 11.91 -3.78
CA LYS A 93 11.26 10.92 -3.14
C LYS A 93 11.63 9.55 -3.66
N MET A 94 11.94 8.64 -2.75
CA MET A 94 12.24 7.27 -3.08
C MET A 94 10.99 6.42 -2.88
N ILE A 95 10.65 5.63 -3.90
CA ILE A 95 9.48 4.74 -3.87
C ILE A 95 9.98 3.31 -3.92
N PHE A 96 9.48 2.48 -3.01
CA PHE A 96 9.75 1.04 -3.01
C PHE A 96 8.42 0.33 -3.04
N GLN A 97 8.27 -0.60 -3.97
CA GLN A 97 7.05 -1.39 -4.11
C GLN A 97 7.41 -2.85 -3.99
N SER A 98 6.68 -3.58 -3.19
CA SER A 98 6.94 -4.99 -2.98
C SER A 98 5.61 -5.74 -2.85
N ALA A 99 5.48 -6.83 -3.58
CA ALA A 99 4.39 -7.75 -3.33
C ALA A 99 4.57 -8.33 -1.93
N TRP A 100 3.47 -8.46 -1.18
CA TRP A 100 3.51 -9.15 0.10
C TRP A 100 2.75 -10.46 -0.04
N LYS A 101 3.12 -11.43 0.80
CA LYS A 101 2.62 -12.78 0.64
C LYS A 101 1.99 -13.28 1.93
N GLU A 102 1.04 -14.17 1.76
CA GLU A 102 0.39 -14.86 2.86
C GLU A 102 0.47 -16.34 2.53
N ASN A 103 1.11 -17.10 3.40
CA ASN A 103 1.33 -18.54 3.18
C ASN A 103 1.99 -18.84 1.83
N GLY A 104 2.89 -17.97 1.39
CA GLY A 104 3.63 -18.16 0.14
C GLY A 104 2.95 -17.66 -1.12
N PHE A 105 1.71 -17.22 -1.02
CA PHE A 105 0.96 -16.71 -2.17
C PHE A 105 0.87 -15.20 -2.13
N VAL A 106 0.93 -14.56 -3.28
CA VAL A 106 0.81 -13.10 -3.35
C VAL A 106 -0.56 -12.68 -2.82
N ALA A 107 -0.56 -11.81 -1.82
CA ALA A 107 -1.78 -11.31 -1.19
C ALA A 107 -2.03 -9.85 -1.52
N GLY A 108 -1.02 -9.13 -2.01
CA GLY A 108 -1.16 -7.74 -2.37
C GLY A 108 0.16 -7.06 -2.59
N LEU A 109 0.14 -5.74 -2.52
CA LEU A 109 1.32 -4.90 -2.73
C LEU A 109 1.48 -3.94 -1.56
N CYS A 110 2.72 -3.71 -1.17
CA CYS A 110 3.06 -2.69 -0.19
C CYS A 110 3.90 -1.63 -0.89
N GLU A 111 3.49 -0.37 -0.79
CA GLU A 111 4.24 0.74 -1.35
C GLU A 111 4.76 1.62 -0.23
N ILE A 112 6.07 1.82 -0.20
CA ILE A 112 6.72 2.66 0.80
C ILE A 112 7.34 3.85 0.08
N SER A 113 7.10 5.06 0.56
CA SER A 113 7.73 6.23 0.00
C SER A 113 8.42 7.04 1.08
N MET A 114 9.63 7.49 0.76
CA MET A 114 10.50 8.24 1.67
C MET A 114 10.97 9.51 1.00
N ILE A 115 11.10 10.54 1.77
CA ILE A 115 11.63 11.82 1.30
C ILE A 115 13.04 12.01 1.83
#